data_1ed1c92baadf24160d27e99aef79c53e
#
_entry.id   1ed1c92baadf24160d27e99aef79c53e
#
_cell.length_a   1.000
_cell.length_b   1.000
_cell.length_c   1.000
_cell.angle_alpha   90.00
_cell.angle_beta   90.00
_cell.angle_gamma   90.00
#
_symmetry.space_group_name_H-M   'P 1'
#
loop_
_entity.id
_entity.type
_entity.pdbx_description
1 polymer ?
#
loop_
_entity_poly.entity_id
_entity_poly.type
_entity_poly.pdbx_seq_one_letter_code
_entity_poly.pdbx_strand_id
1 'polypeptide(L)'
;MYCVQKVSEKIYWVGGNDRKLERFENMFPIPKGVSYNSHLIIDEKTALIDTVDSAIREQFLENIKYVLDGRELDYLIINHMEPDHCGNIEELLRMYPNLKIVGNAKTFQFFEQFYTTKKPECYHKVIEGDELKLGVHTLQFYMMPMVHWPEVMVTYDSKDKVL
;
A
#
# COMPACT_ATOMS: atom_id res chain seq x y z
N MET A 1 -12.34 -4.94 16.40
CA MET A 1 -11.60 -3.89 17.19
C MET A 1 -10.58 -3.31 16.27
N TYR A 2 -10.65 -2.02 15.97
CA TYR A 2 -9.74 -1.37 15.02
C TYR A 2 -8.38 -1.11 15.66
N CYS A 3 -7.30 -1.36 14.91
CA CYS A 3 -5.92 -1.13 15.33
C CYS A 3 -5.30 -0.02 14.44
N VAL A 4 -5.88 1.17 14.50
CA VAL A 4 -5.47 2.31 13.69
C VAL A 4 -4.68 3.28 14.56
N GLN A 5 -3.62 3.88 14.00
CA GLN A 5 -2.85 4.93 14.66
C GLN A 5 -2.80 6.17 13.77
N LYS A 6 -3.06 7.33 14.37
CA LYS A 6 -2.92 8.61 13.69
C LYS A 6 -1.44 9.00 13.65
N VAL A 7 -0.89 9.17 12.44
CA VAL A 7 0.50 9.58 12.20
C VAL A 7 0.61 11.10 12.12
N SER A 8 -0.31 11.72 11.35
CA SER A 8 -0.44 13.17 11.23
C SER A 8 -1.92 13.55 11.19
N GLU A 9 -2.26 14.80 10.85
CA GLU A 9 -3.65 15.24 10.80
C GLU A 9 -4.50 14.39 9.86
N LYS A 10 -3.95 13.97 8.71
CA LYS A 10 -4.65 13.24 7.65
C LYS A 10 -4.03 11.89 7.28
N ILE A 11 -2.93 11.50 7.92
CA ILE A 11 -2.24 10.24 7.66
C ILE A 11 -2.47 9.27 8.82
N TYR A 12 -2.90 8.06 8.49
CA TYR A 12 -3.21 7.00 9.44
C TYR A 12 -2.42 5.74 9.11
N TRP A 13 -1.74 5.17 10.10
CA TRP A 13 -1.26 3.79 10.00
C TRP A 13 -2.45 2.84 10.11
N VAL A 14 -2.62 1.98 9.12
CA VAL A 14 -3.72 1.03 9.01
C VAL A 14 -3.25 -0.42 8.90
N GLY A 15 -1.95 -0.65 9.01
CA GLY A 15 -1.33 -1.96 8.99
C GLY A 15 -1.74 -2.87 10.15
N GLY A 16 -0.88 -3.82 10.49
CA GLY A 16 -1.18 -4.72 11.58
C GLY A 16 0.04 -5.52 12.02
N ASN A 17 -0.14 -6.26 13.12
CA ASN A 17 0.90 -7.11 13.70
C ASN A 17 0.48 -8.57 13.58
N ASP A 18 1.24 -9.38 12.86
CA ASP A 18 1.10 -10.82 12.87
C ASP A 18 2.03 -11.44 13.93
N ARG A 19 1.42 -11.99 14.97
CA ARG A 19 2.12 -12.68 16.06
C ARG A 19 2.06 -14.20 15.95
N LYS A 20 1.45 -14.72 14.87
CA LYS A 20 1.31 -16.15 14.63
C LYS A 20 2.39 -16.67 13.68
N LEU A 21 2.95 -15.81 12.85
CA LEU A 21 4.01 -16.17 11.92
C LEU A 21 5.29 -16.50 12.70
N GLU A 22 5.75 -17.74 12.62
CA GLU A 22 6.93 -18.20 13.32
C GLU A 22 8.25 -17.88 12.58
N ARG A 23 8.17 -17.81 11.24
CA ARG A 23 9.33 -17.55 10.39
C ARG A 23 8.91 -16.65 9.22
N PHE A 24 9.65 -15.56 9.01
CA PHE A 24 9.53 -14.75 7.82
C PHE A 24 10.23 -15.47 6.65
N GLU A 25 9.61 -15.52 5.47
CA GLU A 25 10.06 -16.24 4.28
C GLU A 25 10.46 -17.72 4.52
N ASN A 26 9.88 -18.37 5.51
CA ASN A 26 10.25 -19.72 5.97
C ASN A 26 11.71 -19.90 6.43
N MET A 27 12.51 -18.85 6.45
CA MET A 27 13.93 -18.89 6.78
C MET A 27 14.25 -18.21 8.11
N PHE A 28 13.74 -17.01 8.33
CA PHE A 28 14.13 -16.17 9.45
C PHE A 28 13.19 -16.34 10.65
N PRO A 29 13.63 -16.90 11.79
CA PRO A 29 12.81 -17.01 12.99
C PRO A 29 12.42 -15.62 13.51
N ILE A 30 11.13 -15.40 13.73
CA ILE A 30 10.58 -14.14 14.25
C ILE A 30 9.74 -14.40 15.51
N PRO A 31 10.36 -14.73 16.65
CA PRO A 31 9.64 -15.18 17.85
C PRO A 31 8.70 -14.13 18.45
N LYS A 32 8.81 -12.87 18.03
CA LYS A 32 7.91 -11.76 18.42
C LYS A 32 6.86 -11.44 17.37
N GLY A 33 6.85 -12.17 16.25
CA GLY A 33 6.03 -11.86 15.08
C GLY A 33 6.61 -10.73 14.24
N VAL A 34 5.80 -10.19 13.34
CA VAL A 34 6.15 -9.14 12.37
C VAL A 34 5.06 -8.06 12.34
N SER A 35 5.46 -6.82 12.07
CA SER A 35 4.55 -5.71 11.79
C SER A 35 4.55 -5.42 10.30
N TYR A 36 3.36 -5.35 9.71
CA TYR A 36 3.17 -4.91 8.33
C TYR A 36 2.69 -3.46 8.34
N ASN A 37 3.39 -2.61 7.61
CA ASN A 37 3.12 -1.17 7.59
C ASN A 37 2.39 -0.77 6.31
N SER A 38 1.22 -0.20 6.49
CA SER A 38 0.44 0.43 5.45
C SER A 38 -0.13 1.73 5.99
N HIS A 39 -0.19 2.76 5.15
CA HIS A 39 -0.65 4.09 5.54
C HIS A 39 -1.76 4.58 4.63
N LEU A 40 -2.79 5.16 5.22
CA LEU A 40 -3.93 5.72 4.50
C LEU A 40 -3.96 7.24 4.69
N ILE A 41 -3.98 7.96 3.58
CA ILE A 41 -4.06 9.42 3.53
C ILE A 41 -5.50 9.81 3.18
N ILE A 42 -6.10 10.67 4.00
CA ILE A 42 -7.46 11.18 3.84
C ILE A 42 -7.41 12.66 3.46
N ASP A 43 -7.48 12.95 2.18
CA ASP A 43 -7.51 14.32 1.65
C ASP A 43 -8.72 14.51 0.70
N GLU A 44 -8.70 15.44 -0.27
CA GLU A 44 -9.73 15.53 -1.31
C GLU A 44 -9.84 14.18 -2.05
N LYS A 45 -8.68 13.60 -2.40
CA LYS A 45 -8.53 12.21 -2.82
C LYS A 45 -7.92 11.37 -1.70
N THR A 46 -8.25 10.10 -1.69
CA THR A 46 -7.72 9.14 -0.72
C THR A 46 -6.63 8.30 -1.34
N ALA A 47 -5.57 8.01 -0.59
CA ALA A 47 -4.46 7.20 -1.06
C ALA A 47 -3.98 6.22 0.01
N LEU A 48 -3.91 4.96 -0.34
CA LEU A 48 -3.35 3.89 0.49
C LEU A 48 -1.93 3.58 0.00
N ILE A 49 -0.97 3.54 0.91
CA ILE A 49 0.43 3.22 0.62
C ILE A 49 0.69 1.78 1.07
N ASP A 50 0.98 0.91 0.11
CA ASP A 50 1.14 -0.53 0.24
C ASP A 50 -0.08 -1.23 0.88
N THR A 51 -0.07 -2.54 0.84
CA THR A 51 -1.00 -3.37 1.60
C THR A 51 -0.24 -4.13 2.70
N VAL A 52 -0.74 -5.28 3.11
CA VAL A 52 -0.14 -6.16 4.11
C VAL A 52 -0.20 -7.60 3.65
N ASP A 53 0.45 -8.51 4.36
CA ASP A 53 0.30 -9.94 4.12
C ASP A 53 -1.17 -10.40 4.27
N SER A 54 -1.56 -11.35 3.46
CA SER A 54 -2.92 -11.91 3.43
C SER A 54 -3.33 -12.57 4.75
N ALA A 55 -2.38 -12.96 5.59
CA ALA A 55 -2.63 -13.57 6.90
C ALA A 55 -3.39 -12.63 7.86
N ILE A 56 -3.26 -11.31 7.70
CA ILE A 56 -3.97 -10.32 8.53
C ILE A 56 -4.99 -9.48 7.73
N ARG A 57 -5.42 -10.00 6.58
CA ARG A 57 -6.34 -9.32 5.64
C ARG A 57 -7.58 -8.75 6.30
N GLU A 58 -8.29 -9.55 7.10
CA GLU A 58 -9.56 -9.14 7.70
C GLU A 58 -9.41 -7.89 8.56
N GLN A 59 -8.41 -7.88 9.45
CA GLN A 59 -8.10 -6.73 10.29
C GLN A 59 -7.70 -5.51 9.46
N PHE A 60 -6.87 -5.71 8.46
CA PHE A 60 -6.43 -4.64 7.56
C PHE A 60 -7.60 -3.98 6.83
N LEU A 61 -8.51 -4.77 6.27
CA LEU A 61 -9.69 -4.24 5.58
C LEU A 61 -10.66 -3.53 6.54
N GLU A 62 -10.80 -4.03 7.78
CA GLU A 62 -11.57 -3.33 8.81
C GLU A 62 -10.95 -1.97 9.17
N ASN A 63 -9.62 -1.90 9.31
CA ASN A 63 -8.89 -0.66 9.56
C ASN A 63 -9.12 0.38 8.46
N ILE A 64 -9.00 -0.04 7.18
CA ILE A 64 -9.24 0.83 6.02
C ILE A 64 -10.68 1.35 6.04
N LYS A 65 -11.67 0.48 6.18
CA LYS A 65 -13.09 0.86 6.22
C LYS A 65 -13.38 1.87 7.34
N TYR A 66 -12.78 1.64 8.50
CA TYR A 66 -12.95 2.55 9.64
C TYR A 66 -12.42 3.95 9.36
N VAL A 67 -11.22 4.05 8.76
CA VAL A 67 -10.60 5.35 8.47
C VAL A 67 -11.26 6.05 7.29
N LEU A 68 -11.68 5.30 6.26
CA LEU A 68 -12.40 5.86 5.11
C LEU A 68 -13.77 6.42 5.49
N ASP A 69 -14.42 5.88 6.51
CA ASP A 69 -15.73 6.32 7.01
C ASP A 69 -16.77 6.53 5.86
N GLY A 70 -16.87 5.52 4.98
CA GLY A 70 -17.79 5.52 3.85
C GLY A 70 -17.28 6.23 2.58
N ARG A 71 -16.07 6.77 2.59
CA ARG A 71 -15.43 7.32 1.39
C ARG A 71 -14.90 6.20 0.49
N GLU A 72 -14.79 6.50 -0.82
CA GLU A 72 -14.09 5.66 -1.79
C GLU A 72 -12.58 5.68 -1.55
N LEU A 73 -11.90 4.63 -1.98
CA LEU A 73 -10.43 4.60 -2.09
C LEU A 73 -10.06 4.95 -3.54
N ASP A 74 -9.44 6.12 -3.74
CA ASP A 74 -9.08 6.60 -5.08
C ASP A 74 -7.78 5.96 -5.60
N TYR A 75 -6.76 5.85 -4.75
CA TYR A 75 -5.43 5.38 -5.14
C TYR A 75 -4.88 4.32 -4.18
N LEU A 76 -4.23 3.30 -4.74
CA LEU A 76 -3.37 2.35 -4.04
C LEU A 76 -1.96 2.49 -4.62
N ILE A 77 -1.03 3.02 -3.85
CA ILE A 77 0.37 3.12 -4.22
C ILE A 77 1.07 1.83 -3.80
N ILE A 78 1.78 1.21 -4.71
CA ILE A 78 2.58 0.00 -4.44
C ILE A 78 4.06 0.36 -4.56
N ASN A 79 4.70 0.50 -3.41
CA ASN A 79 6.14 0.72 -3.32
C ASN A 79 6.93 -0.57 -3.59
N HIS A 80 6.35 -1.73 -3.22
CA HIS A 80 7.02 -3.02 -3.33
C HIS A 80 6.04 -4.16 -3.63
N MET A 81 6.47 -5.13 -4.43
CA MET A 81 5.62 -6.26 -4.88
C MET A 81 5.87 -7.55 -4.10
N GLU A 82 6.54 -7.51 -2.97
CA GLU A 82 6.59 -8.62 -2.03
C GLU A 82 5.22 -8.87 -1.39
N PRO A 83 4.83 -10.13 -1.09
CA PRO A 83 3.48 -10.44 -0.62
C PRO A 83 2.99 -9.66 0.61
N ASP A 84 3.91 -9.27 1.50
CA ASP A 84 3.59 -8.47 2.68
C ASP A 84 3.32 -6.98 2.37
N HIS A 85 3.61 -6.53 1.15
CA HIS A 85 3.25 -5.20 0.62
C HIS A 85 2.12 -5.24 -0.40
N CYS A 86 1.91 -6.37 -1.08
CA CYS A 86 0.95 -6.43 -2.18
C CYS A 86 -0.18 -7.46 -2.00
N GLY A 87 -0.18 -8.25 -0.92
CA GLY A 87 -1.05 -9.43 -0.75
C GLY A 87 -2.56 -9.19 -0.79
N ASN A 88 -3.03 -7.94 -0.80
CA ASN A 88 -4.45 -7.61 -0.79
C ASN A 88 -4.92 -6.75 -1.97
N ILE A 89 -4.12 -6.61 -3.03
CA ILE A 89 -4.46 -5.78 -4.19
C ILE A 89 -5.77 -6.21 -4.85
N GLU A 90 -5.94 -7.51 -5.13
CA GLU A 90 -7.16 -8.01 -5.80
C GLU A 90 -8.42 -7.79 -4.97
N GLU A 91 -8.31 -7.94 -3.65
CA GLU A 91 -9.43 -7.69 -2.74
C GLU A 91 -9.85 -6.21 -2.76
N LEU A 92 -8.88 -5.30 -2.74
CA LEU A 92 -9.14 -3.86 -2.81
C LEU A 92 -9.74 -3.47 -4.17
N LEU A 93 -9.27 -4.04 -5.29
CA LEU A 93 -9.85 -3.83 -6.62
C LEU A 93 -11.30 -4.33 -6.73
N ARG A 94 -11.66 -5.37 -5.96
CA ARG A 94 -13.03 -5.88 -5.91
C ARG A 94 -13.93 -4.98 -5.07
N MET A 95 -13.40 -4.44 -3.95
CA MET A 95 -14.15 -3.57 -3.05
C MET A 95 -14.33 -2.16 -3.61
N TYR A 96 -13.34 -1.64 -4.33
CA TYR A 96 -13.30 -0.29 -4.89
C TYR A 96 -13.10 -0.34 -6.40
N PRO A 97 -14.19 -0.45 -7.19
CA PRO A 97 -14.10 -0.67 -8.65
C PRO A 97 -13.39 0.45 -9.42
N ASN A 98 -13.36 1.66 -8.87
CA ASN A 98 -12.73 2.84 -9.48
C ASN A 98 -11.28 3.05 -9.02
N LEU A 99 -10.76 2.19 -8.13
CA LEU A 99 -9.42 2.27 -7.59
C LEU A 99 -8.35 2.29 -8.69
N LYS A 100 -7.41 3.23 -8.59
CA LYS A 100 -6.21 3.28 -9.44
C LYS A 100 -5.02 2.73 -8.66
N ILE A 101 -4.31 1.77 -9.26
CA ILE A 101 -3.03 1.29 -8.73
C ILE A 101 -1.93 2.19 -9.28
N VAL A 102 -1.14 2.78 -8.39
CA VAL A 102 0.01 3.62 -8.72
C VAL A 102 1.29 2.82 -8.50
N GLY A 103 2.15 2.78 -9.50
CA GLY A 103 3.42 2.05 -9.43
C GLY A 103 4.25 2.30 -10.70
N ASN A 104 5.49 1.86 -10.70
CA ASN A 104 6.32 1.96 -11.89
C ASN A 104 6.04 0.83 -12.90
N ALA A 105 6.66 0.90 -14.07
CA ALA A 105 6.42 -0.09 -15.13
C ALA A 105 6.74 -1.54 -14.70
N LYS A 106 7.75 -1.72 -13.85
CA LYS A 106 8.16 -3.03 -13.35
C LYS A 106 7.20 -3.58 -12.29
N THR A 107 6.60 -2.71 -11.47
CA THR A 107 5.51 -3.05 -10.54
C THR A 107 4.36 -3.73 -11.29
N PHE A 108 3.92 -3.16 -12.41
CA PHE A 108 2.84 -3.74 -13.21
C PHE A 108 3.25 -5.01 -13.94
N GLN A 109 4.52 -5.13 -14.35
CA GLN A 109 5.05 -6.37 -14.91
C GLN A 109 4.95 -7.52 -13.88
N PHE A 110 5.30 -7.26 -12.61
CA PHE A 110 5.18 -8.24 -11.53
C PHE A 110 3.72 -8.51 -11.18
N PHE A 111 2.89 -7.46 -11.14
CA PHE A 111 1.47 -7.62 -10.90
C PHE A 111 0.83 -8.60 -11.90
N GLU A 112 1.14 -8.48 -13.19
CA GLU A 112 0.62 -9.36 -14.24
C GLU A 112 1.18 -10.80 -14.18
N GLN A 113 2.30 -11.02 -13.49
CA GLN A 113 2.87 -12.33 -13.23
C GLN A 113 2.29 -12.99 -11.98
N PHE A 114 2.04 -12.23 -10.93
CA PHE A 114 1.61 -12.73 -9.63
C PHE A 114 0.09 -12.91 -9.55
N TYR A 115 -0.66 -12.07 -10.25
CA TYR A 115 -2.12 -12.05 -10.18
C TYR A 115 -2.77 -12.45 -11.48
N THR A 116 -3.94 -13.10 -11.37
CA THR A 116 -4.75 -13.47 -12.53
C THR A 116 -5.58 -12.31 -13.06
N THR A 117 -5.90 -11.36 -12.20
CA THR A 117 -6.67 -10.17 -12.54
C THR A 117 -5.81 -9.18 -13.32
N LYS A 118 -6.08 -9.04 -14.62
CA LYS A 118 -5.43 -8.03 -15.47
C LYS A 118 -6.43 -6.91 -15.75
N LYS A 119 -6.17 -5.73 -15.18
CA LYS A 119 -7.00 -4.52 -15.37
C LYS A 119 -6.10 -3.34 -15.74
N PRO A 120 -5.53 -3.29 -16.96
CA PRO A 120 -4.64 -2.20 -17.38
C PRO A 120 -5.27 -0.81 -17.26
N GLU A 121 -6.59 -0.74 -17.33
CA GLU A 121 -7.36 0.50 -17.16
C GLU A 121 -7.27 1.11 -15.75
N CYS A 122 -6.89 0.34 -14.75
CA CYS A 122 -6.67 0.85 -13.39
C CYS A 122 -5.20 1.24 -13.13
N TYR A 123 -4.27 1.01 -14.08
CA TYR A 123 -2.85 1.29 -13.87
C TYR A 123 -2.54 2.78 -14.06
N HIS A 124 -1.93 3.36 -13.05
CA HIS A 124 -1.35 4.71 -13.06
C HIS A 124 0.17 4.58 -12.94
N LYS A 125 0.85 4.59 -14.09
CA LYS A 125 2.31 4.42 -14.15
C LYS A 125 3.01 5.73 -13.78
N VAL A 126 4.02 5.61 -12.92
CA VAL A 126 4.87 6.72 -12.47
C VAL A 126 6.34 6.41 -12.74
N ILE A 127 7.14 7.46 -12.85
CA ILE A 127 8.58 7.43 -12.99
C ILE A 127 9.25 8.30 -11.93
N GLU A 128 10.57 8.31 -11.90
CA GLU A 128 11.38 9.15 -10.99
C GLU A 128 10.95 10.61 -11.00
N GLY A 129 10.61 11.13 -9.83
CA GLY A 129 10.25 12.53 -9.62
C GLY A 129 8.80 12.90 -10.00
N ASP A 130 7.99 11.95 -10.47
CA ASP A 130 6.56 12.21 -10.71
C ASP A 130 5.84 12.57 -9.42
N GLU A 131 4.75 13.33 -9.56
CA GLU A 131 3.92 13.79 -8.45
C GLU A 131 2.46 13.36 -8.62
N LEU A 132 1.83 13.01 -7.50
CA LEU A 132 0.39 12.75 -7.41
C LEU A 132 -0.23 13.71 -6.38
N LYS A 133 -1.12 14.59 -6.84
CA LYS A 133 -1.83 15.55 -5.99
C LYS A 133 -3.12 14.91 -5.45
N LEU A 134 -3.27 14.96 -4.12
CA LEU A 134 -4.46 14.45 -3.42
C LEU A 134 -5.40 15.55 -2.93
N GLY A 135 -4.95 16.78 -2.96
CA GLY A 135 -5.56 17.98 -2.41
C GLY A 135 -4.47 18.87 -1.83
N VAL A 136 -4.38 18.97 -0.49
CA VAL A 136 -3.25 19.66 0.18
C VAL A 136 -1.99 18.81 0.24
N HIS A 137 -2.13 17.48 0.17
CA HIS A 137 -1.02 16.54 0.09
C HIS A 137 -0.58 16.34 -1.35
N THR A 138 0.73 16.26 -1.56
CA THR A 138 1.35 15.90 -2.84
C THR A 138 2.37 14.81 -2.59
N LEU A 139 2.14 13.66 -3.21
CA LEU A 139 3.04 12.52 -3.13
C LEU A 139 4.06 12.60 -4.26
N GLN A 140 5.33 12.41 -3.93
CA GLN A 140 6.44 12.35 -4.88
C GLN A 140 7.02 10.94 -4.88
N PHE A 141 7.39 10.43 -6.06
CA PHE A 141 7.87 9.06 -6.24
C PHE A 141 9.36 9.05 -6.57
N TYR A 142 10.11 8.22 -5.83
CA TYR A 142 11.54 8.03 -6.04
C TYR A 142 11.83 6.56 -6.29
N MET A 143 12.55 6.25 -7.37
CA MET A 143 12.86 4.88 -7.75
C MET A 143 14.08 4.37 -6.98
N MET A 144 13.92 3.20 -6.35
CA MET A 144 14.96 2.55 -5.54
C MET A 144 15.28 1.14 -6.07
N PRO A 145 15.62 1.00 -7.37
CA PRO A 145 15.78 -0.32 -7.97
C PRO A 145 16.87 -1.13 -7.25
N MET A 146 16.56 -2.42 -7.00
CA MET A 146 17.43 -3.37 -6.28
C MET A 146 17.63 -3.07 -4.79
N VAL A 147 16.77 -2.25 -4.21
CA VAL A 147 16.70 -2.05 -2.75
C VAL A 147 15.33 -2.56 -2.24
N HIS A 148 15.07 -3.90 -2.09
CA HIS A 148 15.96 -5.00 -2.50
C HIS A 148 15.50 -5.68 -3.80
N TRP A 149 14.32 -5.39 -4.34
CA TRP A 149 13.83 -5.90 -5.63
C TRP A 149 13.91 -4.82 -6.73
N PRO A 150 13.82 -5.24 -8.03
CA PRO A 150 14.07 -4.30 -9.14
C PRO A 150 12.97 -3.26 -9.36
N GLU A 151 11.77 -3.43 -8.80
CA GLU A 151 10.64 -2.52 -8.93
C GLU A 151 10.48 -1.56 -7.75
N VAL A 152 11.28 -1.70 -6.70
CA VAL A 152 11.11 -0.90 -5.48
C VAL A 152 11.14 0.60 -5.78
N MET A 153 10.18 1.29 -5.19
CA MET A 153 10.15 2.75 -5.12
C MET A 153 9.77 3.20 -3.71
N VAL A 154 9.94 4.46 -3.41
CA VAL A 154 9.47 5.08 -2.17
C VAL A 154 8.58 6.26 -2.49
N THR A 155 7.62 6.51 -1.61
CA THR A 155 6.65 7.59 -1.73
C THR A 155 6.87 8.62 -0.62
N TYR A 156 7.15 9.86 -1.00
CA TYR A 156 7.34 10.97 -0.08
C TYR A 156 6.15 11.92 -0.11
N ASP A 157 5.54 12.16 1.04
CA ASP A 157 4.56 13.23 1.20
C ASP A 157 5.25 14.54 1.55
N SER A 158 5.19 15.50 0.64
CA SER A 158 5.85 16.80 0.78
C SER A 158 5.20 17.71 1.82
N LYS A 159 3.91 17.51 2.13
CA LYS A 159 3.13 18.32 3.08
C LYS A 159 3.55 18.05 4.53
N ASP A 160 3.51 16.79 4.93
CA ASP A 160 3.81 16.38 6.32
C ASP A 160 5.24 15.87 6.47
N LYS A 161 6.01 15.81 5.36
CA LYS A 161 7.42 15.37 5.31
C LYS A 161 7.58 13.92 5.80
N VAL A 162 6.70 13.05 5.33
CA VAL A 162 6.69 11.61 5.64
C VAL A 162 7.17 10.83 4.41
N LEU A 163 8.08 9.86 4.64
CA LEU A 163 8.60 8.93 3.65
C LEU A 163 8.06 7.53 3.96
#